data_73011a716ccfaffce75eca97c19935e7
#
_entry.id   73011a716ccfaffce75eca97c19935e7
#
_cell.length_a   1.000
_cell.length_b   1.000
_cell.length_c   1.000
_cell.angle_alpha   90.00
_cell.angle_beta   90.00
_cell.angle_gamma   90.00
#
_symmetry.space_group_name_H-M   'P 1'
#
loop_
_entity.id
_entity.type
_entity.pdbx_description
1 polymer ?
#
loop_
_entity_poly.entity_id
_entity_poly.type
_entity_poly.pdbx_seq_one_letter_code
_entity_poly.pdbx_strand_id
1 'polypeptide(L)'
;KLSQILDKLHGVRQEAGAEPFRIAPPELREQLQKVATQGPFEHIEQLNEALHTATSAYNNRPRDEFQGLSPAQVHKLLNTQWNTPGGAVRLARDLDLEELRDASMLINARVLLRALDELDNAKATTAGNLNRKFVEYMLESMRWPEGYVEALRSYSKVVNEVDVTTLYVLRNVLGAARLIRRTKGVFKLTRAGKNFTADTEAGHLYAFLFHMYFKVFNLGYLDRFYECPGVQHAIAYSFYVIHRVATDW
;
A
#
# COMPACT_ATOMS: atom_id res chain seq x y z
N LYS A 1 -3.15 -46.28 -21.16
CA LYS A 1 -2.03 -45.57 -20.46
C LYS A 1 -2.53 -44.43 -19.59
N LEU A 2 -3.47 -43.58 -20.08
CA LEU A 2 -4.02 -42.46 -19.30
C LEU A 2 -4.90 -42.96 -18.13
N SER A 3 -5.72 -43.97 -18.39
CA SER A 3 -6.53 -44.65 -17.36
C SER A 3 -5.64 -45.16 -16.22
N GLN A 4 -4.49 -45.74 -16.53
CA GLN A 4 -3.52 -46.22 -15.51
C GLN A 4 -2.86 -45.07 -14.73
N ILE A 5 -2.69 -43.90 -15.33
CA ILE A 5 -2.19 -42.68 -14.63
C ILE A 5 -3.30 -42.09 -13.75
N LEU A 6 -4.52 -42.06 -14.24
CA LEU A 6 -5.71 -41.62 -13.48
C LEU A 6 -5.98 -42.60 -12.32
N ASP A 7 -5.84 -43.91 -12.55
CA ASP A 7 -5.99 -44.94 -11.52
C ASP A 7 -4.86 -44.87 -10.48
N LYS A 8 -3.62 -44.55 -10.87
CA LYS A 8 -2.54 -44.27 -9.94
C LYS A 8 -2.78 -42.96 -9.15
N LEU A 9 -3.27 -41.91 -9.80
CA LEU A 9 -3.65 -40.68 -9.11
C LEU A 9 -4.84 -40.91 -8.17
N HIS A 10 -5.81 -41.76 -8.54
CA HIS A 10 -6.90 -42.18 -7.67
C HIS A 10 -6.42 -43.05 -6.52
N GLY A 11 -5.47 -43.97 -6.76
CA GLY A 11 -4.86 -44.80 -5.72
C GLY A 11 -4.09 -43.96 -4.69
N VAL A 12 -3.25 -43.04 -5.12
CA VAL A 12 -2.56 -42.05 -4.25
C VAL A 12 -3.55 -41.17 -3.49
N ARG A 13 -4.73 -40.92 -4.05
CA ARG A 13 -5.81 -40.16 -3.39
C ARG A 13 -6.48 -40.93 -2.27
N GLN A 14 -6.71 -42.23 -2.43
CA GLN A 14 -7.32 -43.05 -1.37
C GLN A 14 -6.40 -43.22 -0.17
N GLU A 15 -5.07 -43.30 -0.38
CA GLU A 15 -4.09 -43.39 0.69
C GLU A 15 -3.87 -42.06 1.44
N ALA A 16 -4.07 -40.93 0.78
CA ALA A 16 -3.80 -39.60 1.38
C ALA A 16 -5.04 -38.89 1.96
N GLY A 17 -6.26 -39.42 1.76
CA GLY A 17 -7.51 -38.73 2.18
C GLY A 17 -7.72 -37.34 1.58
N ALA A 18 -6.96 -36.99 0.52
CA ALA A 18 -6.99 -35.67 -0.07
C ALA A 18 -7.93 -35.63 -1.28
N GLU A 19 -9.03 -34.89 -1.16
CA GLU A 19 -9.84 -34.53 -2.32
C GLU A 19 -9.02 -33.72 -3.33
N PRO A 20 -9.11 -34.05 -4.63
CA PRO A 20 -8.48 -33.22 -5.67
C PRO A 20 -9.07 -31.82 -5.61
N PHE A 21 -8.23 -30.83 -5.88
CA PHE A 21 -8.61 -29.42 -5.89
C PHE A 21 -9.15 -28.88 -4.55
N ARG A 22 -8.84 -29.53 -3.41
CA ARG A 22 -9.29 -29.13 -2.06
C ARG A 22 -9.05 -27.65 -1.75
N ILE A 23 -8.00 -27.06 -2.30
CA ILE A 23 -7.63 -25.65 -2.10
C ILE A 23 -8.44 -24.72 -3.01
N ALA A 24 -9.07 -25.23 -4.07
CA ALA A 24 -9.86 -24.42 -4.99
C ALA A 24 -11.21 -24.03 -4.36
N PRO A 25 -11.72 -22.81 -4.66
CA PRO A 25 -13.07 -22.41 -4.28
C PRO A 25 -14.12 -23.45 -4.77
N PRO A 26 -15.24 -23.62 -4.05
CA PRO A 26 -16.21 -24.67 -4.35
C PRO A 26 -16.69 -24.69 -5.80
N GLU A 27 -17.00 -23.55 -6.38
CA GLU A 27 -17.46 -23.41 -7.77
C GLU A 27 -16.37 -23.85 -8.77
N LEU A 28 -15.12 -23.41 -8.54
CA LEU A 28 -14.00 -23.83 -9.39
C LEU A 28 -13.72 -25.33 -9.23
N ARG A 29 -13.81 -25.85 -8.02
CA ARG A 29 -13.64 -27.28 -7.73
C ARG A 29 -14.63 -28.13 -8.53
N GLU A 30 -15.90 -27.76 -8.51
CA GLU A 30 -16.95 -28.44 -9.27
C GLU A 30 -16.67 -28.43 -10.78
N GLN A 31 -16.25 -27.27 -11.32
CA GLN A 31 -15.89 -27.14 -12.73
C GLN A 31 -14.69 -28.01 -13.09
N LEU A 32 -13.65 -28.00 -12.27
CA LEU A 32 -12.45 -28.85 -12.51
C LEU A 32 -12.76 -30.34 -12.40
N GLN A 33 -13.63 -30.74 -11.48
CA GLN A 33 -14.10 -32.12 -11.39
C GLN A 33 -14.88 -32.54 -12.64
N LYS A 34 -15.81 -31.69 -13.14
CA LYS A 34 -16.53 -31.94 -14.38
C LYS A 34 -15.57 -32.11 -15.55
N VAL A 35 -14.61 -31.21 -15.72
CA VAL A 35 -13.60 -31.31 -16.78
C VAL A 35 -12.80 -32.60 -16.67
N ALA A 36 -12.33 -32.94 -15.46
CA ALA A 36 -11.55 -34.18 -15.24
C ALA A 36 -12.34 -35.48 -15.55
N THR A 37 -13.67 -35.42 -15.44
CA THR A 37 -14.56 -36.56 -15.70
C THR A 37 -15.14 -36.61 -17.11
N GLN A 38 -15.05 -35.52 -17.90
CA GLN A 38 -15.60 -35.41 -19.26
C GLN A 38 -14.78 -36.14 -20.32
N GLY A 39 -13.70 -36.86 -19.96
CA GLY A 39 -12.88 -37.62 -20.92
C GLY A 39 -13.65 -38.55 -21.82
N PRO A 40 -13.00 -39.13 -22.86
CA PRO A 40 -11.62 -39.60 -22.84
C PRO A 40 -10.60 -38.56 -23.33
N PHE A 41 -9.60 -38.29 -22.49
CA PHE A 41 -8.39 -37.57 -22.92
C PHE A 41 -7.36 -38.60 -23.41
N GLU A 42 -6.87 -38.44 -24.62
CA GLU A 42 -5.89 -39.37 -25.18
C GLU A 42 -4.48 -39.16 -24.56
N HIS A 43 -4.18 -37.89 -24.19
CA HIS A 43 -2.91 -37.48 -23.63
C HIS A 43 -3.11 -36.58 -22.41
N ILE A 44 -2.13 -36.59 -21.49
CA ILE A 44 -2.14 -35.78 -20.26
C ILE A 44 -2.16 -34.27 -20.58
N GLU A 45 -1.56 -33.88 -21.69
CA GLU A 45 -1.50 -32.52 -22.18
C GLU A 45 -2.92 -31.96 -22.47
N GLN A 46 -3.79 -32.78 -23.07
CA GLN A 46 -5.19 -32.40 -23.34
C GLN A 46 -5.97 -32.16 -22.04
N LEU A 47 -5.77 -33.00 -21.02
CA LEU A 47 -6.38 -32.81 -19.70
C LEU A 47 -5.85 -31.51 -19.06
N ASN A 48 -4.55 -31.28 -19.11
CA ASN A 48 -3.94 -30.08 -18.54
C ASN A 48 -4.43 -28.80 -19.24
N GLU A 49 -4.58 -28.82 -20.58
CA GLU A 49 -5.11 -27.71 -21.35
C GLU A 49 -6.58 -27.43 -20.99
N ALA A 50 -7.40 -28.45 -20.86
CA ALA A 50 -8.79 -28.33 -20.46
C ALA A 50 -8.94 -27.76 -19.05
N LEU A 51 -8.13 -28.24 -18.09
CA LEU A 51 -8.09 -27.72 -16.71
C LEU A 51 -7.59 -26.28 -16.67
N HIS A 52 -6.57 -25.94 -17.45
CA HIS A 52 -6.07 -24.58 -17.58
C HIS A 52 -7.13 -23.64 -18.16
N THR A 53 -7.85 -24.07 -19.20
CA THR A 53 -8.93 -23.30 -19.83
C THR A 53 -10.06 -23.03 -18.82
N ALA A 54 -10.50 -24.06 -18.08
CA ALA A 54 -11.53 -23.90 -17.05
C ALA A 54 -11.09 -22.96 -15.93
N THR A 55 -9.84 -23.11 -15.44
CA THR A 55 -9.27 -22.25 -14.42
C THR A 55 -9.15 -20.81 -14.91
N SER A 56 -8.72 -20.61 -16.16
CA SER A 56 -8.59 -19.30 -16.77
C SER A 56 -9.94 -18.62 -16.93
N ALA A 57 -10.95 -19.37 -17.41
CA ALA A 57 -12.32 -18.86 -17.54
C ALA A 57 -12.89 -18.42 -16.17
N TYR A 58 -12.69 -19.22 -15.12
CA TYR A 58 -13.08 -18.88 -13.75
C TYR A 58 -12.38 -17.63 -13.26
N ASN A 59 -11.06 -17.56 -13.41
CA ASN A 59 -10.26 -16.46 -12.89
C ASN A 59 -10.49 -15.12 -13.63
N ASN A 60 -10.97 -15.16 -14.86
CA ASN A 60 -11.24 -13.96 -15.66
C ASN A 60 -12.71 -13.51 -15.63
N ARG A 61 -13.59 -14.27 -14.98
CA ARG A 61 -15.02 -13.90 -14.87
C ARG A 61 -15.20 -12.83 -13.80
N PRO A 62 -15.79 -11.66 -14.13
CA PRO A 62 -16.16 -10.64 -13.13
C PRO A 62 -17.12 -11.18 -12.08
N ARG A 63 -17.02 -10.69 -10.84
CA ARG A 63 -17.84 -11.11 -9.70
C ARG A 63 -18.36 -9.93 -8.90
N ASP A 64 -19.61 -10.01 -8.48
CA ASP A 64 -20.24 -8.96 -7.68
C ASP A 64 -19.57 -8.83 -6.31
N GLU A 65 -19.13 -9.93 -5.69
CA GLU A 65 -18.38 -9.97 -4.44
C GLU A 65 -17.06 -9.20 -4.50
N PHE A 66 -16.49 -9.00 -5.71
CA PHE A 66 -15.29 -8.20 -5.97
C PHE A 66 -15.61 -6.86 -6.65
N GLN A 67 -16.83 -6.37 -6.49
CA GLN A 67 -17.27 -5.11 -7.10
C GLN A 67 -17.06 -5.05 -8.62
N GLY A 68 -17.31 -6.17 -9.30
CA GLY A 68 -17.18 -6.30 -10.74
C GLY A 68 -15.78 -6.67 -11.24
N LEU A 69 -14.79 -6.82 -10.38
CA LEU A 69 -13.49 -7.37 -10.76
C LEU A 69 -13.54 -8.90 -10.85
N SER A 70 -12.68 -9.45 -11.69
CA SER A 70 -12.40 -10.88 -11.70
C SER A 70 -11.37 -11.27 -10.62
N PRO A 71 -11.32 -12.55 -10.19
CA PRO A 71 -10.28 -13.04 -9.29
C PRO A 71 -8.85 -12.71 -9.76
N ALA A 72 -8.58 -12.80 -11.06
CA ALA A 72 -7.29 -12.45 -11.65
C ALA A 72 -6.97 -10.96 -11.50
N GLN A 73 -7.95 -10.07 -11.65
CA GLN A 73 -7.77 -8.63 -11.45
C GLN A 73 -7.52 -8.30 -9.98
N VAL A 74 -8.29 -8.91 -9.06
CA VAL A 74 -8.07 -8.78 -7.62
C VAL A 74 -6.67 -9.26 -7.25
N HIS A 75 -6.28 -10.46 -7.71
CA HIS A 75 -4.93 -10.98 -7.48
C HIS A 75 -3.84 -10.04 -7.99
N LYS A 76 -4.06 -9.41 -9.15
CA LYS A 76 -3.14 -8.42 -9.71
C LYS A 76 -3.03 -7.17 -8.83
N LEU A 77 -4.15 -6.64 -8.31
CA LEU A 77 -4.16 -5.51 -7.38
C LEU A 77 -3.40 -5.81 -6.08
N LEU A 78 -3.55 -7.02 -5.56
CA LEU A 78 -2.92 -7.43 -4.31
C LEU A 78 -1.41 -7.69 -4.46
N ASN A 79 -0.99 -8.35 -5.54
CA ASN A 79 0.31 -8.98 -5.62
C ASN A 79 1.31 -8.31 -6.58
N THR A 80 0.89 -7.33 -7.40
CA THR A 80 1.83 -6.65 -8.29
C THR A 80 2.48 -5.43 -7.63
N GLN A 81 3.73 -5.18 -7.98
CA GLN A 81 4.41 -3.97 -7.56
C GLN A 81 3.81 -2.75 -8.27
N TRP A 82 3.66 -1.66 -7.53
CA TRP A 82 3.18 -0.39 -8.07
C TRP A 82 4.23 0.24 -8.98
N ASN A 83 3.77 0.99 -9.98
CA ASN A 83 4.61 1.71 -10.94
C ASN A 83 5.54 0.84 -11.79
N THR A 84 5.28 -0.47 -11.89
CA THR A 84 6.03 -1.38 -12.77
C THR A 84 5.26 -1.65 -14.07
N PRO A 85 5.96 -2.02 -15.15
CA PRO A 85 5.31 -2.51 -16.37
C PRO A 85 4.38 -3.69 -16.04
N GLY A 86 3.13 -3.61 -16.48
CA GLY A 86 2.14 -4.64 -16.16
C GLY A 86 1.55 -4.60 -14.75
N GLY A 87 2.04 -3.72 -13.86
CA GLY A 87 1.45 -3.48 -12.54
C GLY A 87 0.03 -2.94 -12.61
N ALA A 88 -0.78 -3.24 -11.60
CA ALA A 88 -2.18 -2.80 -11.55
C ALA A 88 -2.34 -1.33 -11.12
N VAL A 89 -1.36 -0.77 -10.40
CA VAL A 89 -1.40 0.60 -9.88
C VAL A 89 -0.27 1.41 -10.49
N ARG A 90 -0.62 2.58 -11.04
CA ARG A 90 0.32 3.58 -11.51
C ARG A 90 0.00 4.90 -10.85
N LEU A 91 1.00 5.53 -10.24
CA LEU A 91 0.87 6.85 -9.64
C LEU A 91 1.31 7.90 -10.65
N ALA A 92 0.48 8.91 -10.87
CA ALA A 92 0.85 10.08 -11.65
C ALA A 92 2.02 10.80 -10.97
N ARG A 93 2.99 11.25 -11.75
CA ARG A 93 4.21 11.92 -11.28
C ARG A 93 4.37 13.33 -11.86
N ASP A 94 3.56 13.64 -12.83
CA ASP A 94 3.55 14.86 -13.61
C ASP A 94 2.51 15.89 -13.12
N LEU A 95 1.85 15.59 -11.99
CA LEU A 95 0.93 16.54 -11.34
C LEU A 95 1.69 17.76 -10.83
N ASP A 96 1.13 18.93 -11.06
CA ASP A 96 1.67 20.18 -10.57
C ASP A 96 1.15 20.56 -9.16
N LEU A 97 1.62 21.68 -8.62
CA LEU A 97 1.22 22.13 -7.28
C LEU A 97 -0.23 22.58 -7.19
N GLU A 98 -0.81 23.07 -8.28
CA GLU A 98 -2.21 23.51 -8.30
C GLU A 98 -3.14 22.30 -8.26
N GLU A 99 -2.83 21.26 -9.01
CA GLU A 99 -3.56 20.00 -8.98
C GLU A 99 -3.44 19.31 -7.59
N LEU A 100 -2.32 19.51 -6.90
CA LEU A 100 -2.00 18.93 -5.59
C LEU A 100 -2.29 19.86 -4.41
N ARG A 101 -2.98 20.98 -4.64
CA ARG A 101 -3.23 22.03 -3.60
C ARG A 101 -3.94 21.49 -2.35
N ASP A 102 -4.73 20.43 -2.48
CA ASP A 102 -5.47 19.81 -1.37
C ASP A 102 -4.75 18.61 -0.75
N ALA A 103 -3.61 18.22 -1.27
CA ALA A 103 -2.80 17.12 -0.75
C ALA A 103 -2.02 17.54 0.50
N SER A 104 -2.70 17.64 1.65
CA SER A 104 -2.13 18.15 2.92
C SER A 104 -0.84 17.44 3.33
N MET A 105 -0.72 16.12 3.10
CA MET A 105 0.51 15.38 3.40
C MET A 105 1.69 15.88 2.55
N LEU A 106 1.49 16.12 1.26
CA LEU A 106 2.51 16.67 0.38
C LEU A 106 2.92 18.08 0.80
N ILE A 107 1.93 18.96 1.03
CA ILE A 107 2.18 20.35 1.44
C ILE A 107 3.01 20.38 2.71
N ASN A 108 2.61 19.62 3.71
CA ASN A 108 3.31 19.54 5.00
C ASN A 108 4.68 18.89 4.88
N ALA A 109 4.86 17.88 4.02
CA ALA A 109 6.17 17.30 3.72
C ALA A 109 7.13 18.35 3.14
N ARG A 110 6.65 19.16 2.20
CA ARG A 110 7.45 20.24 1.58
C ARG A 110 7.83 21.31 2.58
N VAL A 111 6.89 21.70 3.47
CA VAL A 111 7.17 22.65 4.57
C VAL A 111 8.27 22.08 5.47
N LEU A 112 8.16 20.82 5.89
CA LEU A 112 9.18 20.19 6.75
C LEU A 112 10.53 20.06 6.04
N LEU A 113 10.55 19.65 4.76
CA LEU A 113 11.80 19.56 3.99
C LEU A 113 12.48 20.91 3.85
N ARG A 114 11.74 21.99 3.52
CA ARG A 114 12.27 23.36 3.42
C ARG A 114 12.79 23.86 4.77
N ALA A 115 12.04 23.65 5.84
CA ALA A 115 12.48 24.04 7.18
C ALA A 115 13.79 23.33 7.60
N LEU A 116 13.98 22.07 7.22
CA LEU A 116 15.22 21.33 7.47
C LEU A 116 16.40 21.76 6.59
N ASP A 117 16.14 22.39 5.44
CA ASP A 117 17.19 22.96 4.58
C ASP A 117 17.63 24.36 5.02
N GLU A 118 16.68 25.17 5.50
CA GLU A 118 16.88 26.56 5.84
C GLU A 118 17.30 26.79 7.30
N LEU A 119 16.87 25.90 8.22
CA LEU A 119 17.05 26.08 9.66
C LEU A 119 18.03 25.06 10.24
N ASP A 120 19.10 25.55 10.85
CA ASP A 120 20.09 24.68 11.56
C ASP A 120 19.67 24.25 12.97
N ASN A 121 18.37 24.42 13.32
CA ASN A 121 17.88 24.23 14.69
C ASN A 121 17.05 22.94 14.93
N ALA A 122 16.93 22.08 13.94
CA ALA A 122 16.18 20.81 14.02
C ALA A 122 16.93 19.75 14.84
N LYS A 123 17.26 20.10 16.11
CA LYS A 123 17.96 19.19 17.01
C LYS A 123 17.05 18.05 17.45
N ALA A 124 17.64 16.86 17.58
CA ALA A 124 16.97 15.73 18.18
C ALA A 124 17.01 15.81 19.70
N THR A 125 15.91 15.45 20.36
CA THR A 125 15.87 15.18 21.80
C THR A 125 16.61 13.87 22.11
N THR A 126 16.83 13.59 23.41
CA THR A 126 17.41 12.30 23.86
C THR A 126 16.57 11.10 23.36
N ALA A 127 15.24 11.25 23.30
CA ALA A 127 14.33 10.24 22.76
C ALA A 127 14.33 10.15 21.22
N GLY A 128 15.11 10.99 20.52
CA GLY A 128 15.21 10.97 19.07
C GLY A 128 14.12 11.73 18.33
N ASN A 129 13.30 12.51 19.03
CA ASN A 129 12.26 13.36 18.48
C ASN A 129 12.79 14.75 18.12
N LEU A 130 12.06 15.52 17.33
CA LEU A 130 12.34 16.95 17.11
C LEU A 130 12.24 17.73 18.42
N ASN A 131 13.13 18.71 18.62
CA ASN A 131 13.06 19.59 19.79
C ASN A 131 11.83 20.51 19.73
N ARG A 132 11.38 20.97 20.90
CA ARG A 132 10.17 21.79 21.05
C ARG A 132 10.16 23.05 20.18
N LYS A 133 11.30 23.76 20.12
CA LYS A 133 11.39 25.00 19.33
C LYS A 133 11.09 24.74 17.84
N PHE A 134 11.56 23.61 17.32
CA PHE A 134 11.28 23.22 15.95
C PHE A 134 9.83 22.73 15.79
N VAL A 135 9.28 22.02 16.79
CA VAL A 135 7.86 21.62 16.80
C VAL A 135 6.94 22.83 16.78
N GLU A 136 7.20 23.85 17.61
CA GLU A 136 6.42 25.11 17.59
C GLU A 136 6.49 25.79 16.23
N TYR A 137 7.67 25.89 15.63
CA TYR A 137 7.82 26.41 14.28
C TYR A 137 6.97 25.62 13.26
N MET A 138 6.94 24.29 13.35
CA MET A 138 6.12 23.46 12.47
C MET A 138 4.63 23.64 12.72
N LEU A 139 4.19 23.84 13.96
CA LEU A 139 2.78 24.13 14.26
C LEU A 139 2.32 25.45 13.64
N GLU A 140 3.20 26.45 13.49
CA GLU A 140 2.90 27.72 12.85
C GLU A 140 2.99 27.67 11.32
N SER A 141 3.83 26.77 10.78
CA SER A 141 4.18 26.76 9.34
C SER A 141 3.40 25.72 8.52
N MET A 142 2.96 24.63 9.15
CA MET A 142 2.26 23.54 8.46
C MET A 142 0.77 23.86 8.31
N ARG A 143 0.14 23.18 7.34
CA ARG A 143 -1.30 23.22 7.12
C ARG A 143 -2.01 22.28 8.07
N TRP A 144 -2.86 22.81 8.92
CA TRP A 144 -3.66 22.06 9.89
C TRP A 144 -5.15 22.18 9.59
N PRO A 145 -5.98 21.21 10.02
CA PRO A 145 -7.41 21.41 10.11
C PRO A 145 -7.75 22.59 11.01
N GLU A 146 -8.84 23.28 10.72
CA GLU A 146 -9.32 24.41 11.55
C GLU A 146 -9.48 23.98 13.02
N GLY A 147 -9.00 24.81 13.93
CA GLY A 147 -9.06 24.58 15.38
C GLY A 147 -8.09 23.49 15.91
N TYR A 148 -7.31 22.83 15.05
CA TYR A 148 -6.42 21.75 15.51
C TYR A 148 -5.35 22.21 16.50
N VAL A 149 -4.68 23.33 16.18
CA VAL A 149 -3.58 23.85 17.02
C VAL A 149 -4.12 24.38 18.35
N GLU A 150 -5.26 25.05 18.33
CA GLU A 150 -5.96 25.56 19.52
C GLU A 150 -6.40 24.40 20.42
N ALA A 151 -7.00 23.36 19.85
CA ALA A 151 -7.38 22.14 20.59
C ALA A 151 -6.17 21.50 21.23
N LEU A 152 -5.07 21.34 20.47
CA LEU A 152 -3.83 20.75 20.99
C LEU A 152 -3.27 21.56 22.18
N ARG A 153 -3.24 22.88 22.08
CA ARG A 153 -2.76 23.77 23.15
C ARG A 153 -3.69 23.83 24.36
N SER A 154 -4.97 23.53 24.18
CA SER A 154 -5.93 23.44 25.31
C SER A 154 -5.61 22.24 26.23
N TYR A 155 -5.13 21.15 25.67
CA TYR A 155 -4.74 19.94 26.45
C TYR A 155 -3.34 20.03 27.06
N SER A 156 -2.41 20.72 26.39
CA SER A 156 -1.03 20.81 26.89
C SER A 156 -0.41 22.17 26.58
N LYS A 157 0.09 22.83 27.63
CA LYS A 157 0.87 24.06 27.48
C LYS A 157 2.24 23.82 26.82
N VAL A 158 2.70 22.58 26.84
CA VAL A 158 4.00 22.18 26.29
C VAL A 158 3.78 21.08 25.28
N VAL A 159 3.97 21.40 24.00
CA VAL A 159 3.76 20.46 22.92
C VAL A 159 5.09 19.85 22.48
N ASN A 160 5.18 18.52 22.51
CA ASN A 160 6.30 17.75 21.98
C ASN A 160 5.93 17.16 20.62
N GLU A 161 6.90 16.67 19.86
CA GLU A 161 6.63 16.05 18.56
C GLU A 161 5.62 14.89 18.63
N VAL A 162 5.70 14.05 19.67
CA VAL A 162 4.80 12.91 19.85
C VAL A 162 3.34 13.31 20.10
N ASP A 163 3.11 14.53 20.54
CA ASP A 163 1.77 15.08 20.75
C ASP A 163 1.17 15.55 19.41
N VAL A 164 2.00 15.76 18.38
CA VAL A 164 1.62 16.19 17.02
C VAL A 164 1.74 15.00 16.08
N THR A 165 0.77 14.10 16.13
CA THR A 165 0.80 12.81 15.41
C THR A 165 1.16 12.98 13.93
N THR A 166 0.56 13.94 13.23
CA THR A 166 0.85 14.17 11.81
C THR A 166 2.33 14.52 11.55
N LEU A 167 2.91 15.40 12.36
CA LEU A 167 4.33 15.76 12.24
C LEU A 167 5.23 14.57 12.55
N TYR A 168 4.91 13.85 13.62
CA TYR A 168 5.66 12.66 14.04
C TYR A 168 5.66 11.58 12.95
N VAL A 169 4.49 11.27 12.37
CA VAL A 169 4.36 10.29 11.29
C VAL A 169 5.10 10.76 10.04
N LEU A 170 4.90 12.01 9.65
CA LEU A 170 5.52 12.57 8.46
C LEU A 170 7.05 12.52 8.55
N ARG A 171 7.63 12.90 9.70
CA ARG A 171 9.06 12.78 9.90
C ARG A 171 9.54 11.32 9.82
N ASN A 172 8.79 10.38 10.38
CA ASN A 172 9.14 8.97 10.28
C ASN A 172 9.05 8.44 8.85
N VAL A 173 8.01 8.81 8.11
CA VAL A 173 7.86 8.46 6.68
C VAL A 173 9.02 9.04 5.86
N LEU A 174 9.36 10.32 6.05
CA LEU A 174 10.49 10.96 5.36
C LEU A 174 11.84 10.33 5.74
N GLY A 175 11.97 9.88 6.98
CA GLY A 175 13.14 9.13 7.46
C GLY A 175 13.25 7.76 6.81
N ALA A 176 12.18 6.97 6.79
CA ALA A 176 12.09 5.67 6.12
C ALA A 176 12.35 5.81 4.60
N ALA A 177 11.85 6.89 4.01
CA ALA A 177 12.07 7.27 2.62
C ALA A 177 13.51 7.74 2.33
N ARG A 178 14.36 7.87 3.36
CA ARG A 178 15.74 8.37 3.27
C ARG A 178 15.85 9.79 2.68
N LEU A 179 14.78 10.59 2.80
CA LEU A 179 14.80 12.01 2.40
C LEU A 179 15.42 12.88 3.49
N ILE A 180 15.28 12.46 4.73
CA ILE A 180 15.93 13.09 5.90
C ILE A 180 16.79 12.07 6.65
N ARG A 181 17.77 12.57 7.38
CA ARG A 181 18.62 11.75 8.25
C ARG A 181 18.97 12.50 9.53
N ARG A 182 19.29 11.77 10.59
CA ARG A 182 19.85 12.33 11.82
C ARG A 182 21.38 12.18 11.80
N THR A 183 22.08 13.30 11.93
CA THR A 183 23.54 13.34 11.96
C THR A 183 24.00 14.20 13.16
N LYS A 184 24.78 13.63 14.05
CA LYS A 184 25.30 14.32 15.27
C LYS A 184 24.17 15.00 16.07
N GLY A 185 23.03 14.31 16.22
CA GLY A 185 21.89 14.82 16.98
C GLY A 185 21.06 15.90 16.27
N VAL A 186 21.24 16.12 14.97
CA VAL A 186 20.47 17.09 14.20
C VAL A 186 19.82 16.39 12.99
N PHE A 187 18.56 16.70 12.73
CA PHE A 187 17.88 16.26 11.51
C PHE A 187 18.31 17.16 10.35
N LYS A 188 18.65 16.54 9.24
CA LYS A 188 19.11 17.22 8.02
C LYS A 188 18.55 16.54 6.78
N LEU A 189 18.43 17.28 5.69
CA LEU A 189 18.13 16.69 4.39
C LEU A 189 19.25 15.76 3.93
N THR A 190 18.87 14.74 3.19
CA THR A 190 19.78 14.02 2.29
C THR A 190 19.87 14.75 0.95
N ARG A 191 20.77 14.31 0.06
CA ARG A 191 20.81 14.82 -1.32
C ARG A 191 19.45 14.61 -2.05
N ALA A 192 18.83 13.44 -1.85
CA ALA A 192 17.51 13.15 -2.41
C ALA A 192 16.43 14.08 -1.84
N GLY A 193 16.47 14.32 -0.50
CA GLY A 193 15.53 15.25 0.14
C GLY A 193 15.63 16.67 -0.41
N LYS A 194 16.85 17.15 -0.70
CA LYS A 194 17.06 18.48 -1.32
C LYS A 194 16.44 18.59 -2.71
N ASN A 195 16.52 17.56 -3.53
CA ASN A 195 15.90 17.58 -4.86
C ASN A 195 14.39 17.79 -4.77
N PHE A 196 13.73 17.22 -3.77
CA PHE A 196 12.29 17.32 -3.57
C PHE A 196 11.80 18.65 -2.94
N THR A 197 12.69 19.61 -2.66
CA THR A 197 12.26 20.97 -2.26
C THR A 197 11.79 21.81 -3.44
N ALA A 198 12.20 21.48 -4.67
CA ALA A 198 11.81 22.18 -5.89
C ALA A 198 10.30 21.99 -6.18
N ASP A 199 9.65 23.03 -6.70
CA ASP A 199 8.23 23.00 -7.06
C ASP A 199 7.93 22.03 -8.21
N THR A 200 8.87 21.91 -9.16
CA THR A 200 8.78 20.99 -10.30
C THR A 200 8.79 19.52 -9.91
N GLU A 201 9.22 19.21 -8.70
CA GLU A 201 9.28 17.84 -8.17
C GLU A 201 8.06 17.46 -7.32
N ALA A 202 7.03 18.33 -7.26
CA ALA A 202 5.86 18.10 -6.40
C ALA A 202 5.11 16.80 -6.72
N GLY A 203 4.82 16.54 -7.99
CA GLY A 203 4.16 15.29 -8.42
C GLY A 203 4.99 14.05 -8.12
N HIS A 204 6.31 14.11 -8.38
CA HIS A 204 7.21 13.03 -8.01
C HIS A 204 7.25 12.78 -6.50
N LEU A 205 7.32 13.83 -5.68
CA LEU A 205 7.30 13.71 -4.24
C LEU A 205 5.96 13.13 -3.75
N TYR A 206 4.84 13.60 -4.32
CA TYR A 206 3.51 13.09 -3.97
C TYR A 206 3.38 11.59 -4.23
N ALA A 207 3.71 11.15 -5.44
CA ALA A 207 3.69 9.74 -5.82
C ALA A 207 4.60 8.89 -4.92
N PHE A 208 5.79 9.43 -4.60
CA PHE A 208 6.75 8.75 -3.73
C PHE A 208 6.24 8.63 -2.29
N LEU A 209 5.72 9.71 -1.70
CA LEU A 209 5.15 9.70 -0.36
C LEU A 209 3.93 8.79 -0.26
N PHE A 210 3.06 8.80 -1.27
CA PHE A 210 1.90 7.91 -1.35
C PHE A 210 2.33 6.44 -1.32
N HIS A 211 3.33 6.09 -2.13
CA HIS A 211 3.90 4.74 -2.11
C HIS A 211 4.51 4.39 -0.74
N MET A 212 5.32 5.28 -0.18
CA MET A 212 5.97 5.06 1.12
C MET A 212 4.95 4.88 2.24
N TYR A 213 3.92 5.72 2.28
CA TYR A 213 2.90 5.67 3.31
C TYR A 213 2.07 4.38 3.25
N PHE A 214 1.58 4.00 2.07
CA PHE A 214 0.66 2.88 1.93
C PHE A 214 1.32 1.51 1.73
N LYS A 215 2.57 1.45 1.28
CA LYS A 215 3.26 0.17 0.98
C LYS A 215 4.44 -0.13 1.89
N VAL A 216 5.05 0.86 2.50
CA VAL A 216 6.29 0.68 3.28
C VAL A 216 6.09 1.01 4.75
N PHE A 217 5.41 2.11 5.06
CA PHE A 217 5.12 2.52 6.43
C PHE A 217 4.08 1.57 7.04
N ASN A 218 4.32 1.12 8.27
CA ASN A 218 3.34 0.28 8.97
C ASN A 218 2.09 1.10 9.32
N LEU A 219 0.97 0.86 8.62
CA LEU A 219 -0.28 1.59 8.84
C LEU A 219 -0.87 1.37 10.24
N GLY A 220 -0.65 0.19 10.85
CA GLY A 220 -1.08 -0.10 12.21
C GLY A 220 -0.35 0.69 13.29
N TYR A 221 0.77 1.35 12.94
CA TYR A 221 1.55 2.13 13.89
C TYR A 221 0.77 3.30 14.50
N LEU A 222 -0.13 3.93 13.73
CA LEU A 222 -0.96 5.05 14.20
C LEU A 222 -1.96 4.64 15.25
N ASP A 223 -2.54 3.45 15.11
CA ASP A 223 -3.55 2.89 16.01
C ASP A 223 -2.92 2.05 17.14
N ARG A 224 -1.58 2.10 17.27
CA ARG A 224 -0.79 1.30 18.22
C ARG A 224 -0.95 -0.22 18.04
N PHE A 225 -1.35 -0.67 16.87
CA PHE A 225 -1.25 -2.07 16.49
C PHE A 225 0.16 -2.37 15.99
N TYR A 226 0.67 -3.56 16.29
CA TYR A 226 2.01 -3.95 15.86
C TYR A 226 2.13 -3.97 14.35
N GLU A 227 1.19 -4.63 13.68
CA GLU A 227 1.13 -4.70 12.22
C GLU A 227 -0.30 -5.01 11.77
N CYS A 228 -0.68 -4.46 10.60
CA CYS A 228 -1.92 -4.77 9.90
C CYS A 228 -1.60 -5.25 8.46
N PRO A 229 -0.88 -6.38 8.29
CA PRO A 229 -0.38 -6.79 6.99
C PRO A 229 -1.51 -7.05 5.98
N GLY A 230 -2.65 -7.57 6.42
CA GLY A 230 -3.82 -7.80 5.57
C GLY A 230 -4.38 -6.50 4.98
N VAL A 231 -4.54 -5.46 5.80
CA VAL A 231 -5.01 -4.14 5.35
C VAL A 231 -4.03 -3.52 4.38
N GLN A 232 -2.75 -3.52 4.72
CA GLN A 232 -1.70 -2.94 3.88
C GLN A 232 -1.52 -3.70 2.56
N HIS A 233 -1.66 -5.03 2.58
CA HIS A 233 -1.65 -5.85 1.38
C HIS A 233 -2.83 -5.53 0.46
N ALA A 234 -4.03 -5.36 1.04
CA ALA A 234 -5.27 -5.11 0.32
C ALA A 234 -5.47 -3.63 -0.08
N ILE A 235 -4.54 -2.73 0.23
CA ILE A 235 -4.76 -1.27 0.09
C ILE A 235 -5.14 -0.84 -1.33
N ALA A 236 -4.56 -1.44 -2.37
CA ALA A 236 -4.91 -1.12 -3.75
C ALA A 236 -6.34 -1.56 -4.10
N TYR A 237 -6.77 -2.69 -3.59
CA TYR A 237 -8.15 -3.16 -3.72
C TYR A 237 -9.10 -2.26 -2.91
N SER A 238 -8.70 -1.84 -1.71
CA SER A 238 -9.49 -0.90 -0.89
C SER A 238 -9.73 0.43 -1.62
N PHE A 239 -8.71 0.99 -2.27
CA PHE A 239 -8.88 2.20 -3.10
C PHE A 239 -9.83 1.99 -4.27
N TYR A 240 -9.76 0.83 -4.94
CA TYR A 240 -10.71 0.49 -5.99
C TYR A 240 -12.14 0.44 -5.45
N VAL A 241 -12.37 -0.23 -4.31
CA VAL A 241 -13.69 -0.34 -3.70
C VAL A 241 -14.21 1.05 -3.28
N ILE A 242 -13.38 1.87 -2.62
CA ILE A 242 -13.74 3.24 -2.24
C ILE A 242 -14.16 4.04 -3.48
N HIS A 243 -13.37 4.01 -4.54
CA HIS A 243 -13.69 4.71 -5.80
C HIS A 243 -15.01 4.23 -6.42
N ARG A 244 -15.35 2.93 -6.29
CA ARG A 244 -16.58 2.36 -6.86
C ARG A 244 -17.83 2.71 -6.07
N VAL A 245 -17.72 2.86 -4.73
CA VAL A 245 -18.87 3.05 -3.84
C VAL A 245 -19.03 4.48 -3.35
N ALA A 246 -17.99 5.29 -3.40
CA ALA A 246 -18.07 6.70 -3.04
C ALA A 246 -18.78 7.47 -4.15
N THR A 247 -19.91 8.09 -3.81
CA THR A 247 -20.76 8.81 -4.74
C THR A 247 -20.48 10.32 -4.74
N ASP A 248 -19.94 10.83 -3.60
CA ASP A 248 -19.64 12.26 -3.40
C ASP A 248 -18.27 12.40 -2.70
N TRP A 249 -17.37 13.16 -3.30
CA TRP A 249 -16.05 13.52 -2.76
C TRP A 249 -15.90 15.04 -2.72
#